data_e15a57363cbb6856a8dccf039db0c81b
#
_entry.id   e15a57363cbb6856a8dccf039db0c81b
#
_cell.length_a   1.000
_cell.length_b   1.000
_cell.length_c   1.000
_cell.angle_alpha   90.00
_cell.angle_beta   90.00
_cell.angle_gamma   90.00
#
_symmetry.space_group_name_H-M   'P 1'
#
loop_
_entity.id
_entity.type
_entity.pdbx_description
1 polymer ?
#
loop_
_entity_poly.entity_id
_entity_poly.type
_entity_poly.pdbx_seq_one_letter_code
_entity_poly.pdbx_strand_id
1 'polypeptide(L)'
;MWYVVQVRTGTEEEIITQCEKTIDHGILKRCFIPYYESMKKYKGEWHLEQKILFPGYVFMITDEMEQLYLGLKNVIGLTKLIGTGREIIPLKQEEVDFLTEFGKEKQVVEMSTGIIENGRIRITDGPLKGREAMIRKIDRHKRKASLEIPMFGRILETQAGLEIIEKIEKYSDVEFGIVLYTPCDLGYVKGKKKEKKGQGKTKCCI
;
A
#
# COMPACT_ATOMS: atom_id res chain seq x y z
N MET A 1 -15.09 20.72 -10.33
CA MET A 1 -14.91 20.18 -8.95
C MET A 1 -14.91 18.66 -8.96
N TRP A 2 -14.28 18.01 -7.97
CA TRP A 2 -14.26 16.55 -7.86
C TRP A 2 -15.25 16.06 -6.81
N TYR A 3 -15.98 15.01 -7.14
CA TYR A 3 -16.96 14.37 -6.27
C TYR A 3 -16.73 12.86 -6.22
N VAL A 4 -17.27 12.19 -5.22
CA VAL A 4 -17.12 10.74 -5.06
C VAL A 4 -18.47 10.09 -4.83
N VAL A 5 -18.67 9.01 -5.54
CA VAL A 5 -19.85 8.16 -5.44
C VAL A 5 -19.46 6.83 -4.84
N GLN A 6 -20.19 6.38 -3.85
CA GLN A 6 -20.05 5.04 -3.32
C GLN A 6 -20.94 4.08 -4.13
N VAL A 7 -20.33 3.02 -4.59
CA VAL A 7 -20.97 1.96 -5.38
C VAL A 7 -20.74 0.60 -4.72
N ARG A 8 -21.41 -0.42 -5.22
CA ARG A 8 -21.12 -1.79 -4.81
C ARG A 8 -19.73 -2.18 -5.31
N THR A 9 -18.89 -2.72 -4.44
CA THR A 9 -17.57 -3.22 -4.81
C THR A 9 -17.66 -4.29 -5.89
N GLY A 10 -16.88 -4.12 -6.96
CA GLY A 10 -16.86 -4.98 -8.14
C GLY A 10 -17.80 -4.54 -9.25
N THR A 11 -18.53 -3.41 -9.08
CA THR A 11 -19.39 -2.84 -10.15
C THR A 11 -18.89 -1.48 -10.62
N GLU A 12 -17.71 -1.05 -10.16
CA GLU A 12 -17.18 0.30 -10.40
C GLU A 12 -17.06 0.62 -11.90
N GLU A 13 -16.51 -0.29 -12.72
CA GLU A 13 -16.34 -0.10 -14.17
C GLU A 13 -17.68 -0.10 -14.89
N GLU A 14 -18.63 -0.91 -14.43
CA GLU A 14 -19.99 -0.92 -14.96
C GLU A 14 -20.67 0.43 -14.72
N ILE A 15 -20.52 1.00 -13.54
CA ILE A 15 -21.05 2.33 -13.19
C ILE A 15 -20.44 3.42 -14.07
N ILE A 16 -19.13 3.42 -14.30
CA ILE A 16 -18.49 4.36 -15.22
C ILE A 16 -19.13 4.26 -16.61
N THR A 17 -19.24 3.04 -17.12
CA THR A 17 -19.84 2.80 -18.46
C THR A 17 -21.29 3.29 -18.52
N GLN A 18 -22.09 3.11 -17.47
CA GLN A 18 -23.45 3.63 -17.40
C GLN A 18 -23.47 5.16 -17.36
N CYS A 19 -22.61 5.78 -16.53
CA CYS A 19 -22.53 7.24 -16.41
C CYS A 19 -22.15 7.88 -17.76
N GLU A 20 -21.15 7.35 -18.45
CA GLU A 20 -20.68 7.84 -19.75
C GLU A 20 -21.76 7.73 -20.86
N LYS A 21 -22.64 6.72 -20.78
CA LYS A 21 -23.74 6.54 -21.74
C LYS A 21 -24.97 7.38 -21.41
N THR A 22 -25.20 7.67 -20.14
CA THR A 22 -26.48 8.24 -19.67
C THR A 22 -26.38 9.75 -19.41
N ILE A 23 -25.20 10.24 -19.04
CA ILE A 23 -24.98 11.62 -18.63
C ILE A 23 -24.20 12.35 -19.74
N ASP A 24 -24.67 13.54 -20.09
CA ASP A 24 -24.02 14.39 -21.09
C ASP A 24 -22.59 14.75 -20.69
N HIS A 25 -21.66 14.72 -21.66
CA HIS A 25 -20.26 15.08 -21.44
C HIS A 25 -20.04 16.56 -21.05
N GLY A 26 -20.99 17.44 -21.34
CA GLY A 26 -20.98 18.80 -20.86
C GLY A 26 -21.19 18.89 -19.35
N ILE A 27 -21.93 17.94 -18.79
CA ILE A 27 -22.21 17.83 -17.34
C ILE A 27 -21.12 17.02 -16.66
N LEU A 28 -20.84 15.79 -17.12
CA LEU A 28 -19.83 14.89 -16.57
C LEU A 28 -18.54 14.99 -17.38
N LYS A 29 -17.59 15.81 -16.93
CA LYS A 29 -16.32 16.02 -17.63
C LYS A 29 -15.45 14.76 -17.63
N ARG A 30 -15.44 14.04 -16.52
CA ARG A 30 -14.68 12.80 -16.35
C ARG A 30 -15.27 11.94 -15.25
N CYS A 31 -15.31 10.63 -15.49
CA CYS A 31 -15.62 9.61 -14.49
C CYS A 31 -14.47 8.60 -14.48
N PHE A 32 -13.94 8.25 -13.30
CA PHE A 32 -12.78 7.37 -13.22
C PHE A 32 -12.66 6.65 -11.91
N ILE A 33 -11.84 5.62 -11.89
CA ILE A 33 -11.41 4.85 -10.72
C ILE A 33 -9.88 4.94 -10.66
N PRO A 34 -9.28 5.32 -9.53
CA PRO A 34 -7.84 5.22 -9.38
C PRO A 34 -7.42 3.75 -9.16
N TYR A 35 -6.31 3.38 -9.78
CA TYR A 35 -5.72 2.05 -9.69
C TYR A 35 -4.36 2.11 -9.00
N TYR A 36 -3.85 0.97 -8.58
CA TYR A 36 -2.46 0.80 -8.17
C TYR A 36 -1.84 -0.43 -8.85
N GLU A 37 -0.56 -0.36 -9.10
CA GLU A 37 0.22 -1.48 -9.61
C GLU A 37 0.52 -2.48 -8.51
N SER A 38 0.40 -3.76 -8.83
CA SER A 38 0.64 -4.88 -7.93
C SER A 38 1.37 -5.99 -8.66
N MET A 39 2.34 -6.60 -7.99
CA MET A 39 3.04 -7.77 -8.53
C MET A 39 2.33 -9.05 -8.11
N LYS A 40 2.04 -9.92 -9.07
CA LYS A 40 1.47 -11.25 -8.84
C LYS A 40 2.42 -12.33 -9.38
N LYS A 41 2.74 -13.29 -8.53
CA LYS A 41 3.56 -14.42 -8.95
C LYS A 41 2.67 -15.50 -9.56
N TYR A 42 2.96 -15.88 -10.82
CA TYR A 42 2.27 -16.94 -11.53
C TYR A 42 3.27 -17.79 -12.29
N LYS A 43 3.20 -19.10 -12.16
CA LYS A 43 4.13 -20.07 -12.76
C LYS A 43 5.63 -19.78 -12.54
N GLY A 44 5.96 -19.19 -11.36
CA GLY A 44 7.34 -18.84 -11.02
C GLY A 44 7.77 -17.42 -11.41
N GLU A 45 7.06 -16.76 -12.30
CA GLU A 45 7.36 -15.42 -12.80
C GLU A 45 6.48 -14.35 -12.15
N TRP A 46 7.02 -13.12 -12.10
CA TRP A 46 6.29 -11.97 -11.59
C TRP A 46 5.63 -11.21 -12.73
N HIS A 47 4.32 -11.00 -12.60
CA HIS A 47 3.49 -10.24 -13.54
C HIS A 47 2.96 -8.99 -12.87
N LEU A 48 3.05 -7.88 -13.59
CA LEU A 48 2.43 -6.62 -13.17
C LEU A 48 0.95 -6.67 -13.49
N GLU A 49 0.11 -6.38 -12.49
CA GLU A 49 -1.34 -6.22 -12.63
C GLU A 49 -1.79 -4.90 -12.00
N GLN A 50 -2.88 -4.35 -12.47
CA GLN A 50 -3.52 -3.18 -11.86
C GLN A 50 -4.71 -3.62 -11.02
N LYS A 51 -4.89 -2.96 -9.88
CA LYS A 51 -6.01 -3.17 -8.95
C LYS A 51 -6.61 -1.85 -8.56
N ILE A 52 -7.90 -1.85 -8.29
CA ILE A 52 -8.61 -0.66 -7.82
C ILE A 52 -8.01 -0.21 -6.50
N LEU A 53 -7.62 1.08 -6.43
CA LEU A 53 -7.02 1.68 -5.23
C LEU A 53 -8.04 1.83 -4.10
N PHE A 54 -9.25 2.28 -4.43
CA PHE A 54 -10.36 2.46 -3.48
C PHE A 54 -11.58 1.66 -3.93
N PRO A 55 -11.68 0.35 -3.58
CA PRO A 55 -12.84 -0.47 -3.97
C PRO A 55 -14.15 0.10 -3.43
N GLY A 56 -15.15 0.18 -4.29
CA GLY A 56 -16.47 0.72 -3.97
C GLY A 56 -16.58 2.25 -4.12
N TYR A 57 -15.58 2.91 -4.73
CA TYR A 57 -15.60 4.35 -4.96
C TYR A 57 -15.33 4.69 -6.43
N VAL A 58 -16.14 5.57 -6.97
CA VAL A 58 -16.00 6.14 -8.32
C VAL A 58 -15.87 7.65 -8.19
N PHE A 59 -14.89 8.22 -8.87
CA PHE A 59 -14.60 9.66 -8.86
C PHE A 59 -15.20 10.33 -10.08
N MET A 60 -15.77 11.50 -9.89
CA MET A 60 -16.47 12.27 -10.91
C MET A 60 -16.02 13.71 -10.91
N ILE A 61 -15.78 14.28 -12.07
CA ILE A 61 -15.42 15.68 -12.27
C ILE A 61 -16.55 16.39 -12.97
N THR A 62 -17.13 17.39 -12.34
CA THR A 62 -18.19 18.22 -12.89
C THR A 62 -18.13 19.65 -12.34
N ASP A 63 -18.68 20.58 -13.06
CA ASP A 63 -19.00 21.92 -12.57
C ASP A 63 -20.52 22.08 -12.38
N GLU A 64 -21.32 21.13 -12.88
CA GLU A 64 -22.77 21.13 -12.88
C GLU A 64 -23.34 20.04 -11.95
N MET A 65 -23.12 20.22 -10.63
CA MET A 65 -23.44 19.17 -9.64
C MET A 65 -24.92 18.81 -9.58
N GLU A 66 -25.82 19.80 -9.71
CA GLU A 66 -27.26 19.57 -9.66
C GLU A 66 -27.73 18.72 -10.86
N GLN A 67 -27.21 19.00 -12.04
CA GLN A 67 -27.54 18.26 -13.26
C GLN A 67 -26.91 16.85 -13.21
N LEU A 68 -25.67 16.74 -12.71
CA LEU A 68 -25.05 15.44 -12.47
C LEU A 68 -25.89 14.60 -11.51
N TYR A 69 -26.37 15.17 -10.42
CA TYR A 69 -27.23 14.46 -9.46
C TYR A 69 -28.51 13.92 -10.09
N LEU A 70 -29.16 14.72 -10.97
CA LEU A 70 -30.34 14.28 -11.69
C LEU A 70 -30.03 13.13 -12.65
N GLY A 71 -28.91 13.21 -13.38
CA GLY A 71 -28.45 12.15 -14.27
C GLY A 71 -28.14 10.84 -13.54
N LEU A 72 -27.51 10.94 -12.37
CA LEU A 72 -27.16 9.77 -11.57
C LEU A 72 -28.37 8.98 -11.03
N LYS A 73 -29.55 9.59 -10.94
CA LYS A 73 -30.80 8.86 -10.58
C LYS A 73 -31.17 7.77 -11.55
N ASN A 74 -30.71 7.88 -12.79
CA ASN A 74 -30.96 6.90 -13.83
C ASN A 74 -29.88 5.80 -13.91
N VAL A 75 -28.82 5.91 -13.11
CA VAL A 75 -27.72 4.93 -13.05
C VAL A 75 -28.05 3.87 -12.02
N ILE A 76 -28.10 2.61 -12.47
CA ILE A 76 -28.46 1.47 -11.61
C ILE A 76 -27.22 0.99 -10.83
N GLY A 77 -27.37 0.77 -9.55
CA GLY A 77 -26.28 0.22 -8.71
C GLY A 77 -25.50 1.28 -7.91
N LEU A 78 -25.87 2.54 -8.02
CA LEU A 78 -25.34 3.58 -7.13
C LEU A 78 -25.87 3.37 -5.72
N THR A 79 -24.95 3.41 -4.74
CA THR A 79 -25.32 3.26 -3.35
C THR A 79 -25.53 4.63 -2.68
N LYS A 80 -24.57 5.54 -2.85
CA LYS A 80 -24.61 6.86 -2.20
C LYS A 80 -23.59 7.84 -2.80
N LEU A 81 -23.98 9.08 -3.00
CA LEU A 81 -23.05 10.20 -3.14
C LEU A 81 -22.45 10.53 -1.77
N ILE A 82 -21.15 10.73 -1.72
CA ILE A 82 -20.48 11.07 -0.47
C ILE A 82 -20.71 12.54 -0.15
N GLY A 83 -21.23 12.80 1.06
CA GLY A 83 -21.51 14.12 1.59
C GLY A 83 -21.98 14.01 3.03
N THR A 84 -22.19 15.13 3.70
CA THR A 84 -22.75 15.20 5.05
C THR A 84 -24.27 15.34 4.99
N GLY A 85 -25.00 14.25 5.32
CA GLY A 85 -26.46 14.30 5.39
C GLY A 85 -27.14 14.44 4.02
N ARG A 86 -27.73 15.61 3.73
CA ARG A 86 -28.40 15.93 2.47
C ARG A 86 -27.52 16.71 1.49
N GLU A 87 -26.36 17.16 1.91
CA GLU A 87 -25.45 17.96 1.09
C GLU A 87 -24.39 17.07 0.43
N ILE A 88 -24.22 17.27 -0.85
CA ILE A 88 -23.14 16.64 -1.64
C ILE A 88 -21.95 17.58 -1.55
N ILE A 89 -20.86 17.10 -0.97
CA ILE A 89 -19.68 17.93 -0.73
C ILE A 89 -18.59 17.52 -1.73
N PRO A 90 -17.98 18.50 -2.40
CA PRO A 90 -16.80 18.22 -3.23
C PRO A 90 -15.63 17.76 -2.37
N LEU A 91 -14.70 17.04 -2.99
CA LEU A 91 -13.41 16.74 -2.40
C LEU A 91 -12.69 18.04 -2.02
N LYS A 92 -11.99 18.02 -0.91
CA LYS A 92 -11.11 19.11 -0.53
C LYS A 92 -9.96 19.21 -1.52
N GLN A 93 -9.42 20.41 -1.70
CA GLN A 93 -8.31 20.62 -2.62
C GLN A 93 -7.10 19.73 -2.26
N GLU A 94 -6.80 19.57 -0.97
CA GLU A 94 -5.74 18.68 -0.48
C GLU A 94 -5.92 17.22 -0.89
N GLU A 95 -7.17 16.73 -0.93
CA GLU A 95 -7.50 15.37 -1.37
C GLU A 95 -7.36 15.22 -2.90
N VAL A 96 -7.73 16.28 -3.65
CA VAL A 96 -7.54 16.32 -5.10
C VAL A 96 -6.06 16.35 -5.47
N ASP A 97 -5.28 17.20 -4.80
CA ASP A 97 -3.84 17.33 -5.02
C ASP A 97 -3.14 16.01 -4.70
N PHE A 98 -3.49 15.39 -3.57
CA PHE A 98 -2.98 14.06 -3.22
C PHE A 98 -3.27 13.02 -4.30
N LEU A 99 -4.51 12.90 -4.79
CA LEU A 99 -4.86 11.93 -5.82
C LEU A 99 -4.14 12.20 -7.14
N THR A 100 -4.01 13.48 -7.50
CA THR A 100 -3.34 13.91 -8.72
C THR A 100 -1.85 13.59 -8.69
N GLU A 101 -1.17 13.85 -7.58
CA GLU A 101 0.24 13.51 -7.42
C GLU A 101 0.47 12.00 -7.29
N PHE A 102 -0.42 11.32 -6.57
CA PHE A 102 -0.26 9.89 -6.25
C PHE A 102 -0.51 9.00 -7.46
N GLY A 103 -1.54 9.31 -8.28
CA GLY A 103 -1.93 8.53 -9.46
C GLY A 103 -1.51 9.14 -10.79
N LYS A 104 -0.96 10.36 -10.79
CA LYS A 104 -0.61 11.14 -11.98
C LYS A 104 -1.78 11.27 -12.96
N GLU A 105 -1.51 11.55 -14.23
CA GLU A 105 -2.55 11.71 -15.28
C GLU A 105 -3.37 10.44 -15.52
N LYS A 106 -2.72 9.29 -15.42
CA LYS A 106 -3.35 7.97 -15.65
C LYS A 106 -4.19 7.49 -14.48
N GLN A 107 -4.12 8.15 -13.32
CA GLN A 107 -4.74 7.72 -12.08
C GLN A 107 -4.32 6.30 -11.67
N VAL A 108 -3.04 5.97 -11.92
CA VAL A 108 -2.43 4.69 -11.55
C VAL A 108 -1.24 4.95 -10.64
N VAL A 109 -1.32 4.44 -9.42
CA VAL A 109 -0.22 4.48 -8.45
C VAL A 109 0.79 3.42 -8.85
N GLU A 110 1.91 3.84 -9.39
CA GLU A 110 2.99 2.97 -9.84
C GLU A 110 3.64 2.24 -8.67
N MET A 111 4.40 1.17 -8.97
CA MET A 111 5.20 0.47 -7.97
C MET A 111 6.20 1.42 -7.33
N SER A 112 6.35 1.29 -6.03
CA SER A 112 7.42 1.98 -5.28
C SER A 112 8.53 1.01 -4.91
N THR A 113 9.73 1.53 -4.71
CA THR A 113 10.87 0.77 -4.19
C THR A 113 11.39 1.38 -2.91
N GLY A 114 11.92 0.56 -2.03
CA GLY A 114 12.44 1.01 -0.76
C GLY A 114 13.43 0.03 -0.14
N ILE A 115 14.05 0.49 0.93
CA ILE A 115 14.96 -0.29 1.77
C ILE A 115 14.46 -0.30 3.20
N ILE A 116 14.87 -1.33 3.96
CA ILE A 116 14.67 -1.36 5.41
C ILE A 116 16.03 -1.13 6.06
N GLU A 117 16.18 -0.02 6.74
CA GLU A 117 17.41 0.36 7.46
C GLU A 117 17.12 0.41 8.97
N ASN A 118 17.80 -0.42 9.76
CA ASN A 118 17.61 -0.50 11.22
C ASN A 118 16.14 -0.66 11.64
N GLY A 119 15.39 -1.49 10.93
CA GLY A 119 13.97 -1.74 11.20
C GLY A 119 13.01 -0.65 10.71
N ARG A 120 13.51 0.46 10.15
CA ARG A 120 12.70 1.54 9.58
C ARG A 120 12.67 1.42 8.06
N ILE A 121 11.52 1.71 7.50
CA ILE A 121 11.40 1.78 6.04
C ILE A 121 11.83 3.16 5.55
N ARG A 122 12.55 3.17 4.42
CA ARG A 122 12.83 4.35 3.64
C ARG A 122 12.51 4.06 2.18
N ILE A 123 11.59 4.82 1.62
CA ILE A 123 11.22 4.70 0.21
C ILE A 123 12.27 5.46 -0.63
N THR A 124 12.88 4.76 -1.57
CA THR A 124 13.92 5.32 -2.44
C THR A 124 13.33 5.92 -3.69
N ASP A 125 12.27 5.30 -4.24
CA ASP A 125 11.62 5.75 -5.46
C ASP A 125 10.13 5.38 -5.50
N GLY A 126 9.37 6.08 -6.34
CA GLY A 126 7.96 5.85 -6.57
C GLY A 126 7.01 6.73 -5.74
N PRO A 127 5.68 6.55 -5.91
CA PRO A 127 4.65 7.41 -5.32
C PRO A 127 4.62 7.42 -3.78
N LEU A 128 5.14 6.39 -3.12
CA LEU A 128 5.20 6.31 -1.65
C LEU A 128 6.36 7.11 -1.04
N LYS A 129 7.27 7.66 -1.85
CA LYS A 129 8.40 8.45 -1.36
C LYS A 129 7.92 9.72 -0.65
N GLY A 130 8.37 9.90 0.60
CA GLY A 130 7.93 10.98 1.47
C GLY A 130 6.54 10.76 2.10
N ARG A 131 5.94 9.59 1.86
CA ARG A 131 4.63 9.19 2.41
C ARG A 131 4.70 7.93 3.28
N GLU A 132 5.89 7.64 3.83
CA GLU A 132 6.14 6.45 4.66
C GLU A 132 5.21 6.37 5.88
N ALA A 133 4.75 7.52 6.39
CA ALA A 133 3.80 7.60 7.49
C ALA A 133 2.44 6.94 7.19
N MET A 134 2.06 6.83 5.92
CA MET A 134 0.82 6.15 5.50
C MET A 134 0.96 4.63 5.52
N ILE A 135 2.19 4.10 5.57
CA ILE A 135 2.45 2.66 5.52
C ILE A 135 2.23 2.04 6.89
N ARG A 136 1.29 1.12 7.00
CA ARG A 136 0.99 0.37 8.23
C ARG A 136 1.67 -0.99 8.26
N LYS A 137 1.69 -1.65 7.12
CA LYS A 137 2.25 -3.00 7.01
C LYS A 137 2.88 -3.22 5.66
N ILE A 138 3.98 -3.97 5.64
CA ILE A 138 4.67 -4.37 4.41
C ILE A 138 4.64 -5.89 4.29
N ASP A 139 4.20 -6.36 3.12
CA ASP A 139 4.29 -7.76 2.73
C ASP A 139 5.35 -7.88 1.63
N ARG A 140 6.57 -8.21 2.04
CA ARG A 140 7.72 -8.36 1.12
C ARG A 140 7.55 -9.51 0.14
N HIS A 141 6.88 -10.59 0.57
CA HIS A 141 6.64 -11.75 -0.29
C HIS A 141 5.66 -11.43 -1.42
N LYS A 142 4.69 -10.57 -1.15
CA LYS A 142 3.69 -10.13 -2.13
C LYS A 142 4.05 -8.79 -2.77
N ARG A 143 5.20 -8.20 -2.43
CA ARG A 143 5.68 -6.90 -2.91
C ARG A 143 4.62 -5.80 -2.82
N LYS A 144 4.02 -5.66 -1.63
CA LYS A 144 2.96 -4.67 -1.37
C LYS A 144 3.01 -4.09 0.02
N ALA A 145 2.48 -2.88 0.15
CA ALA A 145 2.23 -2.20 1.41
C ALA A 145 0.73 -2.04 1.65
N SER A 146 0.29 -2.17 2.89
CA SER A 146 -1.02 -1.72 3.34
C SER A 146 -0.89 -0.28 3.80
N LEU A 147 -1.79 0.58 3.33
CA LEU A 147 -1.78 2.01 3.56
C LEU A 147 -3.03 2.44 4.31
N GLU A 148 -2.90 3.48 5.14
CA GLU A 148 -3.99 4.25 5.68
C GLU A 148 -3.96 5.66 5.09
N ILE A 149 -4.99 6.01 4.35
CA ILE A 149 -5.10 7.29 3.66
C ILE A 149 -6.29 8.06 4.24
N PRO A 150 -6.06 9.24 4.85
CA PRO A 150 -7.15 10.10 5.30
C PRO A 150 -7.86 10.71 4.09
N MET A 151 -9.13 10.36 3.89
CA MET A 151 -9.93 10.81 2.76
C MET A 151 -11.43 10.77 3.09
N PHE A 152 -12.20 11.72 2.59
CA PHE A 152 -13.64 11.84 2.84
C PHE A 152 -13.99 11.95 4.33
N GLY A 153 -13.12 12.60 5.13
CA GLY A 153 -13.30 12.74 6.57
C GLY A 153 -13.13 11.45 7.38
N ARG A 154 -12.55 10.39 6.79
CA ARG A 154 -12.26 9.10 7.42
C ARG A 154 -10.93 8.55 6.95
N ILE A 155 -10.46 7.50 7.60
CA ILE A 155 -9.26 6.77 7.17
C ILE A 155 -9.71 5.62 6.26
N LEU A 156 -9.18 5.60 5.04
CA LEU A 156 -9.36 4.49 4.10
C LEU A 156 -8.16 3.56 4.15
N GLU A 157 -8.44 2.28 4.34
CA GLU A 157 -7.43 1.23 4.22
C GLU A 157 -7.34 0.78 2.76
N THR A 158 -6.14 0.81 2.22
CA THR A 158 -5.87 0.36 0.85
C THR A 158 -4.51 -0.29 0.73
N GLN A 159 -4.10 -0.62 -0.49
CA GLN A 159 -2.81 -1.23 -0.78
C GLN A 159 -2.13 -0.47 -1.91
N ALA A 160 -0.80 -0.55 -1.94
CA ALA A 160 0.02 -0.12 -3.07
C ALA A 160 1.18 -1.10 -3.27
N GLY A 161 1.71 -1.12 -4.47
CA GLY A 161 2.87 -1.92 -4.79
C GLY A 161 4.12 -1.34 -4.13
N LEU A 162 4.88 -2.21 -3.46
CA LEU A 162 6.14 -1.84 -2.80
C LEU A 162 7.11 -3.00 -2.82
N GLU A 163 8.23 -2.79 -3.47
CA GLU A 163 9.35 -3.73 -3.48
C GLU A 163 10.44 -3.27 -2.51
N ILE A 164 10.82 -4.13 -1.58
CA ILE A 164 11.97 -3.91 -0.70
C ILE A 164 13.17 -4.58 -1.34
N ILE A 165 14.08 -3.75 -1.84
CA ILE A 165 15.28 -4.19 -2.57
C ILE A 165 16.43 -4.56 -1.63
N GLU A 166 16.48 -3.99 -0.42
CA GLU A 166 17.59 -4.21 0.51
C GLU A 166 17.11 -4.11 1.96
N LYS A 167 17.75 -4.89 2.84
CA LYS A 167 17.60 -4.78 4.30
C LYS A 167 18.99 -4.55 4.90
N ILE A 168 19.20 -3.37 5.44
CA ILE A 168 20.46 -2.94 6.07
C ILE A 168 20.26 -3.01 7.58
N GLU A 169 20.97 -3.92 8.23
CA GLU A 169 21.09 -3.96 9.68
C GLU A 169 22.49 -3.45 10.02
N LYS A 170 22.59 -2.29 10.67
CA LYS A 170 23.84 -1.91 11.29
C LYS A 170 24.02 -2.83 12.50
N TYR A 171 24.95 -3.76 12.43
CA TYR A 171 25.49 -4.34 13.65
C TYR A 171 26.05 -3.15 14.43
N SER A 172 25.53 -2.88 15.64
CA SER A 172 26.28 -2.09 16.60
C SER A 172 27.62 -2.82 16.74
N ASP A 173 28.71 -2.16 16.37
CA ASP A 173 30.04 -2.59 16.76
C ASP A 173 29.97 -2.76 18.28
N VAL A 174 29.73 -3.96 18.73
CA VAL A 174 30.05 -4.36 20.09
C VAL A 174 31.58 -4.25 20.05
N GLU A 175 32.13 -3.19 20.62
CA GLU A 175 33.54 -3.15 20.93
C GLU A 175 33.84 -4.47 21.69
N PHE A 176 34.35 -5.45 20.94
CA PHE A 176 35.11 -6.51 21.55
C PHE A 176 36.32 -5.81 22.16
N GLY A 177 36.18 -5.41 23.42
CA GLY A 177 37.32 -5.03 24.22
C GLY A 177 38.28 -6.21 24.12
N ILE A 178 39.31 -6.07 23.30
CA ILE A 178 40.45 -6.97 23.30
C ILE A 178 41.11 -6.78 24.67
N VAL A 179 40.72 -7.59 25.65
CA VAL A 179 41.44 -7.72 26.89
C VAL A 179 42.72 -8.43 26.50
N LEU A 180 43.76 -7.63 26.27
CA LEU A 180 45.13 -8.14 26.15
C LEU A 180 45.51 -8.75 27.50
N TYR A 181 45.34 -10.06 27.64
CA TYR A 181 45.90 -10.81 28.74
C TYR A 181 47.41 -10.80 28.60
N THR A 182 48.06 -10.11 29.51
CA THR A 182 49.51 -10.29 29.65
C THR A 182 49.79 -11.71 30.19
N PRO A 183 50.91 -12.35 29.78
CA PRO A 183 51.13 -13.79 30.02
C PRO A 183 51.48 -14.21 31.47
N CYS A 184 51.01 -13.50 32.48
CA CYS A 184 51.44 -13.74 33.85
C CYS A 184 50.39 -14.33 34.82
N ASP A 185 49.16 -14.62 34.38
CA ASP A 185 48.11 -15.19 35.27
C ASP A 185 47.63 -16.54 34.77
N LEU A 186 48.51 -17.57 34.86
CA LEU A 186 48.15 -18.98 34.75
C LEU A 186 47.59 -19.49 36.09
N GLY A 187 46.35 -19.08 36.38
CA GLY A 187 45.54 -19.67 37.47
C GLY A 187 44.52 -20.65 36.89
N TYR A 188 44.70 -21.90 37.23
CA TYR A 188 43.89 -23.06 36.82
C TYR A 188 42.43 -22.91 37.24
N VAL A 189 41.51 -22.73 36.29
CA VAL A 189 40.05 -22.77 36.56
C VAL A 189 39.43 -23.99 35.86
N LYS A 190 38.98 -24.95 36.70
CA LYS A 190 38.21 -26.13 36.30
C LYS A 190 36.89 -25.74 35.68
N GLY A 191 36.74 -25.91 34.33
CA GLY A 191 35.47 -25.74 33.63
C GLY A 191 34.54 -26.93 33.84
N LYS A 192 33.34 -26.66 34.36
CA LYS A 192 32.22 -27.63 34.37
C LYS A 192 31.63 -27.75 32.98
N LYS A 193 31.80 -28.87 32.31
CA LYS A 193 31.07 -29.27 31.13
C LYS A 193 29.62 -29.61 31.51
N LYS A 194 28.64 -28.95 30.89
CA LYS A 194 27.24 -29.41 30.84
C LYS A 194 27.09 -30.31 29.64
N GLU A 195 26.93 -31.60 29.85
CA GLU A 195 26.54 -32.57 28.83
C GLU A 195 25.07 -32.39 28.44
N LYS A 196 24.81 -32.21 27.19
CA LYS A 196 23.46 -32.40 26.57
C LYS A 196 23.39 -33.84 26.07
N LYS A 197 22.53 -34.64 26.68
CA LYS A 197 22.13 -35.96 26.19
C LYS A 197 21.38 -35.79 24.87
N GLY A 198 21.92 -36.37 23.80
CA GLY A 198 21.24 -36.62 22.56
C GLY A 198 21.45 -38.06 22.16
N GLN A 199 20.40 -38.88 22.21
CA GLN A 199 20.41 -40.25 21.77
C GLN A 199 20.54 -40.32 20.24
N GLY A 200 21.54 -41.02 19.76
CA GLY A 200 21.71 -41.39 18.37
C GLY A 200 22.37 -42.75 18.27
N LYS A 201 21.59 -43.76 17.91
CA LYS A 201 22.00 -45.15 17.72
C LYS A 201 23.03 -45.24 16.59
N THR A 202 24.20 -45.68 16.88
CA THR A 202 25.22 -46.11 15.90
C THR A 202 25.16 -47.64 15.76
N LYS A 203 24.81 -48.15 14.59
CA LYS A 203 25.05 -49.53 14.19
C LYS A 203 26.43 -49.60 13.61
N CYS A 204 27.33 -50.33 14.25
CA CYS A 204 28.53 -50.88 13.61
C CYS A 204 28.16 -52.12 12.77
N CYS A 205 28.68 -52.19 11.58
CA CYS A 205 28.97 -53.47 10.86
C CYS A 205 30.39 -53.40 10.32
N ILE A 206 31.16 -54.29 10.83
CA ILE A 206 32.32 -55.03 10.30
C ILE A 206 33.07 -54.34 9.13
#